data_27df4182356e63e665ec50b77d8d9a88
#
_entry.id   27df4182356e63e665ec50b77d8d9a88
#
_cell.length_a   1.000
_cell.length_b   1.000
_cell.length_c   1.000
_cell.angle_alpha   90.00
_cell.angle_beta   90.00
_cell.angle_gamma   90.00
#
_symmetry.space_group_name_H-M   'P 1'
#
loop_
_entity.id
_entity.type
_entity.pdbx_description
1 polymer ?
#
loop_
_entity_poly.entity_id
_entity_poly.type
_entity_poly.pdbx_seq_one_letter_code
_entity_poly.pdbx_strand_id
1 'polypeptide(L)'
;LKDVVIVSGVRTPIGRFGGTLRDVPAYKLAGLVLNEAARRAGVKPADVDDVIMGQSYQNGECANGARMALLEAGWPVEVPGVTIDRRCCTGLDAVFFGAMKIQTDNADIIVAGGMDSMSQAELYVPGHIRWGLGGKVDDKWGFMPKGHGTLSMWGMPFYDRIQRARVMSQPVERFGELNSMMSWAEKAAENEHITRKEADQWALRSHQKAVAAIDSGKFREEIVPIPIPQRKGEPLTFDTDETPRRETTLEKLNRLPPVYPDGVCTAGNSSTENDGAGAVVLMTRAKAKELGVEPMALFRSCAVAGADPTLTYPAVPASVNKALEKAGLTIDEIDLIEIQEAFAVQALADARMMGIREEDFDKKINVNGSGISLGHPIGATGVMRLVTLLHEMKRRGSRYGLETICGGGGLGIAAIIER
;
A
#
# COMPACT_ATOMS: atom_id res chain seq x y z
N LEU A 1 -26.70 6.99 -7.39
CA LEU A 1 -25.51 7.51 -6.73
C LEU A 1 -24.85 8.55 -7.62
N LYS A 2 -24.20 9.56 -7.03
CA LYS A 2 -23.45 10.57 -7.77
C LYS A 2 -22.19 9.97 -8.41
N ASP A 3 -21.84 10.43 -9.62
CA ASP A 3 -20.56 10.11 -10.24
C ASP A 3 -19.44 10.79 -9.46
N VAL A 4 -18.46 9.96 -9.05
CA VAL A 4 -17.24 10.43 -8.39
C VAL A 4 -16.07 10.35 -9.36
N VAL A 5 -15.41 11.48 -9.56
CA VAL A 5 -14.25 11.57 -10.43
C VAL A 5 -12.96 11.80 -9.64
N ILE A 6 -11.88 11.25 -10.15
CA ILE A 6 -10.51 11.51 -9.67
C ILE A 6 -9.94 12.61 -10.56
N VAL A 7 -9.58 13.73 -9.98
CA VAL A 7 -9.09 14.89 -10.74
C VAL A 7 -7.58 15.12 -10.62
N SER A 8 -6.96 14.52 -9.61
CA SER A 8 -5.51 14.58 -9.39
C SER A 8 -5.03 13.33 -8.68
N GLY A 9 -3.79 12.92 -8.94
CA GLY A 9 -3.13 11.83 -8.24
C GLY A 9 -1.62 12.01 -8.25
N VAL A 10 -1.01 11.91 -7.07
CA VAL A 10 0.44 12.06 -6.87
C VAL A 10 0.94 11.10 -5.81
N ARG A 11 2.23 10.79 -5.86
CA ARG A 11 2.92 10.00 -4.83
C ARG A 11 4.33 10.53 -4.56
N THR A 12 4.89 10.19 -3.43
CA THR A 12 6.32 10.32 -3.19
C THR A 12 7.10 9.29 -4.00
N PRO A 13 8.40 9.48 -4.22
CA PRO A 13 9.26 8.32 -4.48
C PRO A 13 9.21 7.35 -3.29
N ILE A 14 9.46 6.07 -3.55
CA ILE A 14 9.46 5.03 -2.51
C ILE A 14 10.85 4.86 -1.95
N GLY A 15 11.02 5.12 -0.65
CA GLY A 15 12.25 4.89 0.09
C GLY A 15 12.38 3.43 0.54
N ARG A 16 13.60 2.90 0.55
CA ARG A 16 13.90 1.60 1.18
C ARG A 16 13.85 1.73 2.69
N PHE A 17 13.55 0.64 3.37
CA PHE A 17 13.71 0.54 4.81
C PHE A 17 15.13 0.93 5.25
N GLY A 18 15.23 1.91 6.13
CA GLY A 18 16.51 2.49 6.54
C GLY A 18 17.23 3.30 5.45
N GLY A 19 16.55 3.61 4.32
CA GLY A 19 17.08 4.38 3.20
C GLY A 19 16.95 5.89 3.34
N THR A 20 16.76 6.57 2.20
CA THR A 20 16.76 8.05 2.13
C THR A 20 15.63 8.68 2.95
N LEU A 21 14.48 8.02 3.08
CA LEU A 21 13.32 8.53 3.82
C LEU A 21 13.28 8.12 5.31
N ARG A 22 14.26 7.39 5.83
CA ARG A 22 14.22 6.79 7.18
C ARG A 22 13.97 7.80 8.31
N ASP A 23 14.39 9.04 8.14
CA ASP A 23 14.28 10.10 9.16
C ASP A 23 13.08 11.03 8.90
N VAL A 24 12.24 10.72 7.88
CA VAL A 24 11.07 11.53 7.51
C VAL A 24 9.81 10.87 8.05
N PRO A 25 9.10 11.49 9.01
CA PRO A 25 7.84 10.96 9.52
C PRO A 25 6.77 10.80 8.44
N ALA A 26 5.95 9.76 8.54
CA ALA A 26 4.90 9.46 7.56
C ALA A 26 3.96 10.65 7.31
N TYR A 27 3.55 11.37 8.37
CA TYR A 27 2.67 12.53 8.23
C TYR A 27 3.31 13.69 7.44
N LYS A 28 4.64 13.84 7.46
CA LYS A 28 5.34 14.83 6.63
C LYS A 28 5.33 14.43 5.16
N LEU A 29 5.55 13.15 4.86
CA LEU A 29 5.40 12.62 3.50
C LEU A 29 3.98 12.84 2.99
N ALA A 30 2.98 12.58 3.85
CA ALA A 30 1.58 12.83 3.52
C ALA A 30 1.29 14.31 3.27
N GLY A 31 1.79 15.23 4.10
CA GLY A 31 1.63 16.67 3.90
C GLY A 31 2.12 17.16 2.53
N LEU A 32 3.23 16.60 2.03
CA LEU A 32 3.75 16.92 0.70
C LEU A 32 2.78 16.49 -0.41
N VAL A 33 2.27 15.27 -0.35
CA VAL A 33 1.34 14.76 -1.38
C VAL A 33 -0.05 15.41 -1.28
N LEU A 34 -0.52 15.77 -0.07
CA LEU A 34 -1.76 16.53 0.10
C LEU A 34 -1.68 17.90 -0.60
N ASN A 35 -0.61 18.67 -0.35
CA ASN A 35 -0.40 19.96 -0.98
C ASN A 35 -0.30 19.85 -2.50
N GLU A 36 0.49 18.92 -3.00
CA GLU A 36 0.69 18.78 -4.44
C GLU A 36 -0.55 18.25 -5.15
N ALA A 37 -1.30 17.30 -4.54
CA ALA A 37 -2.55 16.78 -5.10
C ALA A 37 -3.60 17.90 -5.21
N ALA A 38 -3.80 18.70 -4.15
CA ALA A 38 -4.71 19.85 -4.15
C ALA A 38 -4.29 20.90 -5.17
N ARG A 39 -2.99 21.24 -5.24
CA ARG A 39 -2.43 22.19 -6.20
C ARG A 39 -2.69 21.77 -7.66
N ARG A 40 -2.44 20.49 -7.99
CA ARG A 40 -2.68 19.95 -9.34
C ARG A 40 -4.15 19.90 -9.70
N ALA A 41 -5.01 19.67 -8.71
CA ALA A 41 -6.46 19.72 -8.87
C ALA A 41 -7.02 21.15 -8.99
N GLY A 42 -6.21 22.19 -8.76
CA GLY A 42 -6.72 23.56 -8.68
C GLY A 42 -7.67 23.80 -7.51
N VAL A 43 -7.61 22.96 -6.47
CA VAL A 43 -8.48 23.02 -5.28
C VAL A 43 -7.74 23.76 -4.16
N LYS A 44 -8.41 24.71 -3.53
CA LYS A 44 -7.89 25.36 -2.32
C LYS A 44 -8.09 24.41 -1.13
N PRO A 45 -7.10 24.29 -0.22
CA PRO A 45 -7.28 23.48 0.99
C PRO A 45 -8.56 23.76 1.79
N ALA A 46 -8.99 25.04 1.83
CA ALA A 46 -10.21 25.44 2.53
C ALA A 46 -11.51 24.92 1.90
N ASP A 47 -11.48 24.48 0.65
CA ASP A 47 -12.65 23.95 -0.06
C ASP A 47 -12.76 22.41 0.08
N VAL A 48 -11.83 21.78 0.79
CA VAL A 48 -11.81 20.33 1.04
C VAL A 48 -12.66 19.99 2.25
N ASP A 49 -13.66 19.13 2.07
CA ASP A 49 -14.60 18.75 3.13
C ASP A 49 -14.00 17.77 4.13
N ASP A 50 -13.07 16.89 3.68
CA ASP A 50 -12.39 15.93 4.56
C ASP A 50 -11.12 15.39 3.92
N VAL A 51 -10.17 14.97 4.78
CA VAL A 51 -8.95 14.25 4.40
C VAL A 51 -8.97 12.85 4.99
N ILE A 52 -8.93 11.83 4.14
CA ILE A 52 -8.95 10.42 4.57
C ILE A 52 -7.62 9.78 4.20
N MET A 53 -6.79 9.47 5.20
CA MET A 53 -5.48 8.85 4.95
C MET A 53 -5.41 7.47 5.60
N GLY A 54 -4.87 6.54 4.84
CA GLY A 54 -4.52 5.23 5.34
C GLY A 54 -3.15 5.23 6.03
N GLN A 55 -3.03 4.51 7.15
CA GLN A 55 -1.75 4.26 7.80
C GLN A 55 -1.81 2.95 8.57
N SER A 56 -0.96 1.99 8.21
CA SER A 56 -0.96 0.66 8.85
C SER A 56 0.04 0.54 10.00
N TYR A 57 1.11 1.32 9.96
CA TYR A 57 2.10 1.39 11.04
C TYR A 57 2.03 2.74 11.77
N GLN A 58 0.86 3.03 12.34
CA GLN A 58 0.70 4.15 13.26
C GLN A 58 1.60 3.98 14.48
N ASN A 59 2.15 5.07 15.01
CA ASN A 59 2.99 5.08 16.19
C ASN A 59 2.51 6.10 17.23
N GLY A 60 3.09 6.05 18.43
CA GLY A 60 2.71 6.91 19.55
C GLY A 60 3.04 8.39 19.36
N GLU A 61 3.90 8.73 18.41
CA GLU A 61 4.29 10.12 18.11
C GLU A 61 3.24 10.86 17.26
N CYS A 62 2.25 10.14 16.71
CA CYS A 62 1.22 10.70 15.84
C CYS A 62 -0.13 9.98 16.04
N ALA A 63 -1.01 10.57 16.84
CA ALA A 63 -2.29 9.95 17.20
C ALA A 63 -3.28 9.84 16.03
N ASN A 64 -3.31 10.83 15.13
CA ASN A 64 -4.12 10.85 13.91
C ASN A 64 -3.27 11.41 12.76
N GLY A 65 -2.72 10.50 11.96
CA GLY A 65 -1.79 10.84 10.89
C GLY A 65 -2.37 11.77 9.83
N ALA A 66 -3.64 11.58 9.43
CA ALA A 66 -4.31 12.45 8.46
C ALA A 66 -4.42 13.88 8.98
N ARG A 67 -4.88 14.04 10.22
CA ARG A 67 -5.01 15.36 10.83
C ARG A 67 -3.65 16.02 11.04
N MET A 68 -2.66 15.27 11.49
CA MET A 68 -1.30 15.78 11.64
C MET A 68 -0.71 16.23 10.29
N ALA A 69 -0.92 15.43 9.23
CA ALA A 69 -0.42 15.73 7.89
C ALA A 69 -0.97 17.03 7.31
N LEU A 70 -2.29 17.25 7.39
CA LEU A 70 -2.89 18.46 6.86
C LEU A 70 -2.49 19.72 7.66
N LEU A 71 -2.35 19.61 8.99
CA LEU A 71 -1.88 20.72 9.81
C LEU A 71 -0.39 21.05 9.55
N GLU A 72 0.46 20.03 9.42
CA GLU A 72 1.87 20.18 9.02
C GLU A 72 1.98 20.81 7.61
N ALA A 73 1.06 20.48 6.71
CA ALA A 73 0.97 21.05 5.36
C ALA A 73 0.47 22.52 5.35
N GLY A 74 0.10 23.08 6.50
CA GLY A 74 -0.39 24.44 6.64
C GLY A 74 -1.85 24.65 6.22
N TRP A 75 -2.65 23.58 6.19
CA TRP A 75 -4.07 23.68 5.84
C TRP A 75 -4.90 24.34 6.95
N PRO A 76 -6.07 24.93 6.61
CA PRO A 76 -6.97 25.52 7.60
C PRO A 76 -7.38 24.51 8.68
N VAL A 77 -7.48 24.99 9.91
CA VAL A 77 -7.83 24.16 11.07
C VAL A 77 -9.27 23.61 11.03
N GLU A 78 -10.09 24.18 10.19
CA GLU A 78 -11.48 23.77 9.95
C GLU A 78 -11.57 22.48 9.11
N VAL A 79 -10.55 22.15 8.31
CA VAL A 79 -10.53 20.94 7.50
C VAL A 79 -10.30 19.73 8.40
N PRO A 80 -11.25 18.80 8.48
CA PRO A 80 -11.09 17.60 9.30
C PRO A 80 -10.16 16.59 8.65
N GLY A 81 -9.75 15.56 9.40
CA GLY A 81 -8.98 14.47 8.87
C GLY A 81 -9.15 13.21 9.70
N VAL A 82 -9.23 12.06 9.03
CA VAL A 82 -9.35 10.73 9.64
C VAL A 82 -8.31 9.76 9.11
N THR A 83 -7.75 8.96 10.02
CA THR A 83 -6.83 7.89 9.68
C THR A 83 -7.54 6.55 9.80
N ILE A 84 -7.38 5.69 8.78
CA ILE A 84 -7.97 4.35 8.74
C ILE A 84 -6.89 3.28 8.60
N ASP A 85 -7.24 2.03 8.91
CA ASP A 85 -6.36 0.86 8.69
C ASP A 85 -7.19 -0.35 8.23
N ARG A 86 -6.80 -0.90 7.07
CA ARG A 86 -7.19 -2.21 6.53
C ARG A 86 -5.94 -2.94 6.02
N ARG A 87 -4.85 -2.81 6.76
CA ARG A 87 -3.54 -3.37 6.39
C ARG A 87 -3.12 -2.91 4.97
N CYS A 88 -2.58 -3.80 4.14
CA CYS A 88 -2.11 -3.42 2.80
C CYS A 88 -3.21 -2.80 1.91
N CYS A 89 -4.48 -3.11 2.16
CA CYS A 89 -5.62 -2.55 1.43
C CYS A 89 -5.91 -1.08 1.75
N THR A 90 -5.31 -0.54 2.80
CA THR A 90 -5.66 0.71 3.47
C THR A 90 -5.69 1.92 2.54
N GLY A 91 -4.66 2.11 1.70
CA GLY A 91 -4.57 3.29 0.82
C GLY A 91 -5.68 3.35 -0.22
N LEU A 92 -6.05 2.20 -0.79
CA LEU A 92 -7.18 2.11 -1.74
C LEU A 92 -8.52 2.21 -1.01
N ASP A 93 -8.61 1.68 0.20
CA ASP A 93 -9.81 1.77 1.03
C ASP A 93 -10.12 3.21 1.46
N ALA A 94 -9.10 4.04 1.71
CA ALA A 94 -9.26 5.48 1.94
C ALA A 94 -9.92 6.19 0.75
N VAL A 95 -9.50 5.85 -0.47
CA VAL A 95 -10.12 6.35 -1.72
C VAL A 95 -11.57 5.88 -1.81
N PHE A 96 -11.85 4.62 -1.47
CA PHE A 96 -13.20 4.07 -1.48
C PHE A 96 -14.11 4.76 -0.45
N PHE A 97 -13.64 5.00 0.78
CA PHE A 97 -14.42 5.76 1.76
C PHE A 97 -14.68 7.19 1.31
N GLY A 98 -13.68 7.85 0.70
CA GLY A 98 -13.86 9.17 0.11
C GLY A 98 -14.93 9.18 -0.96
N ALA A 99 -14.90 8.21 -1.87
CA ALA A 99 -15.93 8.06 -2.92
C ALA A 99 -17.32 7.82 -2.32
N MET A 100 -17.45 6.96 -1.30
CA MET A 100 -18.73 6.72 -0.62
C MET A 100 -19.30 7.99 0.04
N LYS A 101 -18.46 8.81 0.72
CA LYS A 101 -18.91 10.08 1.32
C LYS A 101 -19.48 11.02 0.26
N ILE A 102 -18.83 11.13 -0.90
CA ILE A 102 -19.30 11.96 -2.03
C ILE A 102 -20.59 11.37 -2.60
N GLN A 103 -20.68 10.06 -2.81
CA GLN A 103 -21.86 9.38 -3.35
C GLN A 103 -23.10 9.52 -2.48
N THR A 104 -22.92 9.69 -1.17
CA THR A 104 -23.98 9.82 -0.16
C THR A 104 -24.25 11.26 0.26
N ASP A 105 -23.79 12.25 -0.48
CA ASP A 105 -24.01 13.68 -0.22
C ASP A 105 -23.43 14.19 1.11
N ASN A 106 -22.38 13.55 1.63
CA ASN A 106 -21.70 13.99 2.84
C ASN A 106 -20.42 14.80 2.57
N ALA A 107 -20.06 14.98 1.30
CA ALA A 107 -18.93 15.79 0.85
C ALA A 107 -19.04 16.06 -0.65
N ASP A 108 -18.43 17.14 -1.12
CA ASP A 108 -18.24 17.48 -2.53
C ASP A 108 -16.79 17.26 -2.98
N ILE A 109 -15.81 17.55 -2.11
CA ILE A 109 -14.37 17.42 -2.38
C ILE A 109 -13.69 16.67 -1.24
N ILE A 110 -13.04 15.57 -1.56
CA ILE A 110 -12.25 14.78 -0.61
C ILE A 110 -10.83 14.61 -1.12
N VAL A 111 -9.84 14.76 -0.24
CA VAL A 111 -8.49 14.26 -0.50
C VAL A 111 -8.31 12.95 0.23
N ALA A 112 -8.06 11.89 -0.53
CA ALA A 112 -7.90 10.55 0.00
C ALA A 112 -6.53 9.97 -0.37
N GLY A 113 -5.93 9.21 0.53
CA GLY A 113 -4.62 8.65 0.26
C GLY A 113 -4.12 7.68 1.33
N GLY A 114 -2.81 7.58 1.41
CA GLY A 114 -2.16 6.74 2.40
C GLY A 114 -0.70 7.12 2.61
N MET A 115 -0.17 6.72 3.74
CA MET A 115 1.20 6.98 4.17
C MET A 115 1.69 5.84 5.06
N ASP A 116 2.95 5.50 4.96
CA ASP A 116 3.67 4.75 6.00
C ASP A 116 5.16 5.13 5.98
N SER A 117 5.79 5.18 7.14
CA SER A 117 7.22 5.12 7.32
C SER A 117 7.52 3.86 8.12
N MET A 118 7.82 2.76 7.42
CA MET A 118 8.16 1.51 8.08
C MET A 118 9.51 1.63 8.79
N SER A 119 10.39 2.50 8.29
CA SER A 119 11.67 2.83 8.94
C SER A 119 11.49 3.46 10.34
N GLN A 120 10.32 4.05 10.61
CA GLN A 120 9.99 4.66 11.91
C GLN A 120 8.92 3.87 12.68
N ALA A 121 8.65 2.62 12.27
CA ALA A 121 7.78 1.74 13.05
C ALA A 121 8.40 1.51 14.44
N GLU A 122 7.57 1.66 15.46
CA GLU A 122 8.04 1.66 16.85
C GLU A 122 8.51 0.28 17.35
N LEU A 123 9.51 0.29 18.20
CA LEU A 123 9.78 -0.79 19.13
C LEU A 123 8.98 -0.50 20.40
N TYR A 124 8.19 -1.43 20.89
CA TYR A 124 7.31 -1.20 22.03
C TYR A 124 7.40 -2.28 23.08
N VAL A 125 6.99 -1.92 24.29
CA VAL A 125 6.79 -2.83 25.41
C VAL A 125 5.29 -3.03 25.65
N PRO A 126 4.83 -4.21 26.11
CA PRO A 126 3.41 -4.45 26.35
C PRO A 126 2.82 -3.50 27.38
N GLY A 127 1.62 -3.00 27.11
CA GLY A 127 0.97 -1.96 27.91
C GLY A 127 0.62 -2.36 29.35
N HIS A 128 0.51 -3.66 29.66
CA HIS A 128 0.24 -4.14 31.02
C HIS A 128 1.38 -3.85 32.01
N ILE A 129 2.58 -3.52 31.54
CA ILE A 129 3.68 -3.02 32.37
C ILE A 129 3.30 -1.78 33.19
N ARG A 130 2.31 -0.97 32.73
CA ARG A 130 1.75 0.16 33.49
C ARG A 130 1.20 -0.24 34.86
N TRP A 131 0.76 -1.48 35.00
CA TRP A 131 0.14 -2.00 36.24
C TRP A 131 1.15 -2.72 37.13
N GLY A 132 2.42 -2.61 36.85
CA GLY A 132 3.53 -3.20 37.60
C GLY A 132 4.02 -4.51 37.01
N LEU A 133 5.30 -4.81 37.22
CA LEU A 133 5.95 -6.05 36.81
C LEU A 133 5.56 -7.27 37.67
N GLY A 134 4.66 -7.11 38.63
CA GLY A 134 4.24 -8.13 39.60
C GLY A 134 2.83 -8.70 39.40
N GLY A 135 2.14 -8.34 38.33
CA GLY A 135 0.85 -8.96 37.96
C GLY A 135 1.01 -10.44 37.63
N LYS A 136 -0.06 -11.24 37.81
CA LYS A 136 -0.08 -12.59 37.25
C LYS A 136 0.11 -12.46 35.75
N VAL A 137 1.31 -12.72 35.30
CA VAL A 137 1.58 -12.84 33.88
C VAL A 137 1.13 -14.24 33.50
N ASP A 138 0.19 -14.31 32.59
CA ASP A 138 -0.17 -15.56 31.94
C ASP A 138 1.11 -16.09 31.27
N ASP A 139 1.55 -17.30 31.63
CA ASP A 139 2.76 -17.93 31.11
C ASP A 139 2.78 -18.03 29.59
N LYS A 140 1.60 -17.94 28.95
CA LYS A 140 1.45 -17.87 27.48
C LYS A 140 2.15 -16.67 26.84
N TRP A 141 2.43 -15.59 27.57
CA TRP A 141 3.00 -14.36 27.05
C TRP A 141 4.47 -14.14 27.45
N GLY A 142 5.08 -15.09 28.17
CA GLY A 142 6.52 -15.08 28.48
C GLY A 142 6.97 -13.93 29.37
N PHE A 143 6.16 -13.50 30.36
CA PHE A 143 6.50 -12.40 31.23
C PHE A 143 6.98 -12.80 32.62
N MET A 144 7.87 -12.03 33.10
CA MET A 144 8.79 -12.05 34.21
C MET A 144 8.24 -12.47 35.57
N PRO A 145 9.07 -13.13 36.39
CA PRO A 145 8.76 -13.45 37.77
C PRO A 145 8.66 -12.20 38.64
N LYS A 146 7.86 -12.28 39.70
CA LYS A 146 7.68 -11.29 40.73
C LYS A 146 9.04 -10.84 41.28
N GLY A 147 9.42 -9.61 41.04
CA GLY A 147 10.66 -9.03 41.58
C GLY A 147 10.37 -7.91 42.57
N HIS A 148 11.18 -7.83 43.60
CA HIS A 148 11.11 -6.91 44.73
C HIS A 148 11.28 -5.43 44.32
N GLY A 149 10.21 -4.76 43.89
CA GLY A 149 10.16 -3.28 43.83
C GLY A 149 11.18 -2.53 42.98
N THR A 150 12.08 -3.22 42.29
CA THR A 150 13.03 -2.62 41.35
C THR A 150 12.51 -2.83 39.92
N LEU A 151 12.26 -1.77 39.21
CA LEU A 151 12.03 -1.78 37.74
C LEU A 151 13.35 -2.20 37.07
N SER A 152 13.55 -3.51 36.92
CA SER A 152 14.66 -4.03 36.13
C SER A 152 14.15 -4.18 34.67
N MET A 153 14.84 -3.57 33.74
CA MET A 153 14.64 -3.79 32.29
C MET A 153 15.14 -5.19 31.87
N TRP A 154 15.78 -5.93 32.77
CA TRP A 154 16.28 -7.26 32.51
C TRP A 154 15.13 -8.25 32.27
N GLY A 155 15.15 -8.87 31.11
CA GLY A 155 14.09 -9.81 30.72
C GLY A 155 12.78 -9.19 30.25
N MET A 156 12.70 -7.85 30.10
CA MET A 156 11.55 -7.20 29.51
C MET A 156 11.60 -7.36 27.98
N PRO A 157 10.58 -7.95 27.36
CA PRO A 157 10.53 -8.07 25.91
C PRO A 157 10.25 -6.72 25.27
N PHE A 158 11.06 -6.37 24.29
CA PHE A 158 10.76 -5.34 23.31
C PHE A 158 10.23 -6.01 22.06
N TYR A 159 9.11 -5.51 21.55
CA TYR A 159 8.54 -6.00 20.31
C TYR A 159 8.80 -5.02 19.17
N ASP A 160 9.28 -5.56 18.05
CA ASP A 160 9.27 -4.87 16.78
C ASP A 160 7.83 -4.89 16.24
N ARG A 161 7.23 -3.71 16.07
CA ARG A 161 5.86 -3.57 15.60
C ARG A 161 5.66 -4.21 14.22
N ILE A 162 6.65 -4.13 13.32
CA ILE A 162 6.56 -4.70 11.98
C ILE A 162 6.43 -6.22 12.07
N GLN A 163 7.35 -6.85 12.77
CA GLN A 163 7.37 -8.31 12.91
C GLN A 163 6.14 -8.79 13.69
N ARG A 164 5.84 -8.11 14.80
CA ARG A 164 4.69 -8.49 15.64
C ARG A 164 3.36 -8.38 14.90
N ALA A 165 3.15 -7.32 14.10
CA ALA A 165 1.93 -7.14 13.33
C ALA A 165 1.73 -8.22 12.26
N ARG A 166 2.80 -8.82 11.75
CA ARG A 166 2.75 -9.94 10.80
C ARG A 166 2.25 -11.22 11.47
N VAL A 167 2.84 -11.55 12.62
CA VAL A 167 2.49 -12.75 13.39
C VAL A 167 1.07 -12.63 13.95
N MET A 168 0.67 -11.45 14.38
CA MET A 168 -0.63 -11.16 15.02
C MET A 168 -1.70 -10.65 14.04
N SER A 169 -1.61 -11.00 12.76
CA SER A 169 -2.61 -10.61 11.77
C SER A 169 -3.92 -11.42 11.87
N GLN A 170 -3.94 -12.47 12.71
CA GLN A 170 -5.09 -13.36 12.93
C GLN A 170 -5.15 -13.82 14.38
N PRO A 171 -6.34 -14.19 14.89
CA PRO A 171 -6.48 -14.85 16.20
C PRO A 171 -5.77 -16.21 16.23
N VAL A 172 -4.67 -16.30 17.01
CA VAL A 172 -3.80 -17.48 17.08
C VAL A 172 -4.56 -18.71 17.58
N GLU A 173 -5.48 -18.54 18.55
CA GLU A 173 -6.27 -19.67 19.10
C GLU A 173 -7.17 -20.34 18.06
N ARG A 174 -7.64 -19.57 17.06
CA ARG A 174 -8.55 -20.07 16.02
C ARG A 174 -7.84 -20.54 14.76
N PHE A 175 -6.79 -19.86 14.35
CA PHE A 175 -6.15 -20.04 13.04
C PHE A 175 -4.70 -20.51 13.14
N GLY A 176 -4.16 -20.65 14.35
CA GLY A 176 -2.75 -20.97 14.58
C GLY A 176 -1.84 -19.78 14.39
N GLU A 177 -0.56 -19.99 14.69
CA GLU A 177 0.47 -18.97 14.51
C GLU A 177 0.88 -18.86 13.04
N LEU A 178 1.02 -17.61 12.56
CA LEU A 178 1.71 -17.30 11.32
C LEU A 178 3.16 -16.95 11.68
N ASN A 179 4.10 -17.76 11.22
CA ASN A 179 5.51 -17.47 11.41
C ASN A 179 5.94 -16.20 10.64
N SER A 180 5.31 -15.93 9.49
CA SER A 180 5.49 -14.70 8.71
C SER A 180 4.40 -14.60 7.63
N MET A 181 4.31 -13.44 6.94
CA MET A 181 3.44 -13.32 5.77
C MET A 181 3.81 -14.29 4.65
N MET A 182 5.06 -14.77 4.57
CA MET A 182 5.49 -15.75 3.58
C MET A 182 4.89 -17.14 3.79
N SER A 183 4.44 -17.49 5.01
CA SER A 183 3.85 -18.82 5.26
C SER A 183 2.56 -19.06 4.47
N TRP A 184 1.71 -18.06 4.28
CA TRP A 184 0.54 -18.21 3.40
C TRP A 184 0.93 -18.15 1.92
N ALA A 185 2.01 -17.44 1.54
CA ALA A 185 2.51 -17.43 0.18
C ALA A 185 3.06 -18.81 -0.24
N GLU A 186 3.76 -19.51 0.67
CA GLU A 186 4.20 -20.90 0.41
C GLU A 186 3.00 -21.83 0.22
N LYS A 187 1.94 -21.69 1.03
CA LYS A 187 0.70 -22.45 0.82
C LYS A 187 0.04 -22.12 -0.53
N ALA A 188 0.11 -20.86 -0.97
CA ALA A 188 -0.37 -20.49 -2.29
C ALA A 188 0.46 -21.16 -3.40
N ALA A 189 1.79 -21.24 -3.24
CA ALA A 189 2.65 -21.95 -4.19
C ALA A 189 2.29 -23.42 -4.30
N GLU A 190 2.04 -24.07 -3.16
CA GLU A 190 1.63 -25.49 -3.11
C GLU A 190 0.26 -25.69 -3.76
N ASN A 191 -0.74 -24.91 -3.36
CA ASN A 191 -2.12 -25.07 -3.83
C ASN A 191 -2.30 -24.78 -5.32
N GLU A 192 -1.61 -23.75 -5.82
CA GLU A 192 -1.70 -23.28 -7.21
C GLU A 192 -0.58 -23.84 -8.09
N HIS A 193 0.22 -24.78 -7.57
CA HIS A 193 1.31 -25.46 -8.26
C HIS A 193 2.33 -24.49 -8.90
N ILE A 194 2.64 -23.39 -8.21
CA ILE A 194 3.58 -22.38 -8.68
C ILE A 194 5.00 -22.76 -8.29
N THR A 195 5.86 -22.83 -9.29
CA THR A 195 7.26 -23.21 -9.11
C THR A 195 8.13 -22.01 -8.73
N ARG A 196 9.29 -22.29 -8.12
CA ARG A 196 10.32 -21.28 -7.86
C ARG A 196 10.74 -20.54 -9.13
N LYS A 197 10.85 -21.25 -10.25
CA LYS A 197 11.23 -20.68 -11.55
C LYS A 197 10.21 -19.65 -12.02
N GLU A 198 8.92 -19.94 -11.93
CA GLU A 198 7.86 -19.00 -12.31
C GLU A 198 7.86 -17.77 -11.40
N ALA A 199 8.03 -17.96 -10.09
CA ALA A 199 8.11 -16.85 -9.14
C ALA A 199 9.33 -15.94 -9.43
N ASP A 200 10.49 -16.51 -9.70
CA ASP A 200 11.70 -15.74 -10.04
C ASP A 200 11.56 -15.04 -11.41
N GLN A 201 10.90 -15.64 -12.39
CA GLN A 201 10.58 -15.00 -13.66
C GLN A 201 9.67 -13.79 -13.50
N TRP A 202 8.65 -13.92 -12.65
CA TRP A 202 7.77 -12.80 -12.32
C TRP A 202 8.54 -11.65 -11.65
N ALA A 203 9.40 -11.97 -10.68
CA ALA A 203 10.22 -10.98 -10.00
C ALA A 203 11.19 -10.25 -10.95
N LEU A 204 11.85 -10.99 -11.83
CA LEU A 204 12.70 -10.41 -12.86
C LEU A 204 11.93 -9.43 -13.75
N ARG A 205 10.74 -9.86 -14.22
CA ARG A 205 9.85 -9.03 -15.04
C ARG A 205 9.46 -7.73 -14.31
N SER A 206 9.12 -7.81 -13.03
CA SER A 206 8.79 -6.64 -12.21
C SER A 206 9.93 -5.63 -12.18
N HIS A 207 11.15 -6.07 -11.89
CA HIS A 207 12.32 -5.19 -11.89
C HIS A 207 12.63 -4.59 -13.27
N GLN A 208 12.58 -5.38 -14.33
CA GLN A 208 12.84 -4.90 -15.68
C GLN A 208 11.85 -3.81 -16.11
N LYS A 209 10.57 -3.99 -15.82
CA LYS A 209 9.50 -3.02 -16.11
C LYS A 209 9.67 -1.74 -15.29
N ALA A 210 9.98 -1.84 -14.00
CA ALA A 210 10.22 -0.67 -13.16
C ALA A 210 11.43 0.14 -13.63
N VAL A 211 12.54 -0.53 -13.95
CA VAL A 211 13.73 0.13 -14.49
C VAL A 211 13.43 0.81 -15.83
N ALA A 212 12.72 0.16 -16.74
CA ALA A 212 12.33 0.74 -18.02
C ALA A 212 11.41 1.96 -17.85
N ALA A 213 10.49 1.92 -16.87
CA ALA A 213 9.60 3.04 -16.54
C ALA A 213 10.39 4.24 -15.98
N ILE A 214 11.37 3.99 -15.10
CA ILE A 214 12.27 5.04 -14.58
C ILE A 214 13.08 5.66 -15.73
N ASP A 215 13.72 4.85 -16.54
CA ASP A 215 14.62 5.32 -17.63
C ASP A 215 13.86 6.12 -18.70
N SER A 216 12.61 5.74 -18.98
CA SER A 216 11.74 6.46 -19.90
C SER A 216 11.06 7.68 -19.27
N GLY A 217 11.30 7.95 -17.97
CA GLY A 217 10.75 9.10 -17.26
C GLY A 217 9.25 9.04 -16.96
N LYS A 218 8.62 7.86 -17.06
CA LYS A 218 7.17 7.69 -16.85
C LYS A 218 6.71 8.13 -15.47
N PHE A 219 7.52 7.93 -14.44
CA PHE A 219 7.17 8.28 -13.06
C PHE A 219 7.30 9.77 -12.72
N ARG A 220 7.92 10.58 -13.60
CA ARG A 220 8.11 12.04 -13.32
C ARG A 220 6.80 12.80 -13.17
N GLU A 221 5.75 12.38 -13.88
CA GLU A 221 4.43 13.03 -13.79
C GLU A 221 3.70 12.71 -12.48
N GLU A 222 4.00 11.60 -11.84
CA GLU A 222 3.31 11.14 -10.62
C GLU A 222 4.10 11.41 -9.34
N ILE A 223 5.43 11.47 -9.42
CA ILE A 223 6.30 11.65 -8.26
C ILE A 223 6.37 13.13 -7.84
N VAL A 224 6.25 13.36 -6.53
CA VAL A 224 6.53 14.62 -5.85
C VAL A 224 7.96 14.54 -5.31
N PRO A 225 8.92 15.32 -5.84
CA PRO A 225 10.29 15.32 -5.34
C PRO A 225 10.36 15.81 -3.89
N ILE A 226 11.23 15.17 -3.09
CA ILE A 226 11.40 15.48 -1.68
C ILE A 226 12.79 16.06 -1.44
N PRO A 227 12.92 17.28 -0.89
CA PRO A 227 14.18 17.82 -0.47
C PRO A 227 14.63 17.17 0.85
N ILE A 228 15.75 16.44 0.81
CA ILE A 228 16.33 15.79 1.99
C ILE A 228 17.47 16.64 2.53
N PRO A 229 17.35 17.21 3.74
CA PRO A 229 18.40 18.01 4.34
C PRO A 229 19.73 17.26 4.43
N GLN A 230 20.82 17.91 4.08
CA GLN A 230 22.16 17.36 4.20
C GLN A 230 22.89 18.01 5.38
N ARG A 231 23.84 17.29 5.98
CA ARG A 231 24.70 17.86 7.04
C ARG A 231 25.48 19.10 6.59
N LYS A 232 25.85 19.16 5.33
CA LYS A 232 26.53 20.30 4.67
C LYS A 232 26.08 20.37 3.22
N GLY A 233 25.93 21.59 2.69
CA GLY A 233 25.54 21.82 1.30
C GLY A 233 24.04 21.94 1.09
N GLU A 234 23.63 21.93 -0.17
CA GLU A 234 22.23 21.97 -0.59
C GLU A 234 21.50 20.68 -0.27
N PRO A 235 20.18 20.71 -0.04
CA PRO A 235 19.37 19.50 0.12
C PRO A 235 19.50 18.58 -1.10
N LEU A 236 19.58 17.26 -0.84
CA LEU A 236 19.46 16.26 -1.90
C LEU A 236 18.00 16.20 -2.37
N THR A 237 17.78 16.30 -3.68
CA THR A 237 16.45 16.05 -4.24
C THR A 237 16.25 14.55 -4.41
N PHE A 238 15.33 13.98 -3.65
CA PHE A 238 14.91 12.60 -3.77
C PHE A 238 13.65 12.52 -4.65
N ASP A 239 13.80 12.00 -5.87
CA ASP A 239 12.77 12.00 -6.92
C ASP A 239 12.63 10.67 -7.66
N THR A 240 13.32 9.64 -7.20
CA THR A 240 13.37 8.33 -7.88
C THR A 240 13.20 7.20 -6.85
N ASP A 241 12.41 6.18 -7.19
CA ASP A 241 12.22 5.01 -6.35
C ASP A 241 13.54 4.25 -6.12
N GLU A 242 13.88 3.96 -4.86
CA GLU A 242 15.18 3.36 -4.48
C GLU A 242 15.27 1.84 -4.68
N THR A 243 14.13 1.17 -4.75
CA THR A 243 14.05 -0.30 -4.66
C THR A 243 14.39 -1.03 -5.96
N PRO A 244 14.07 -0.50 -7.18
CA PRO A 244 14.30 -1.20 -8.44
C PRO A 244 15.78 -1.55 -8.66
N ARG A 245 16.04 -2.85 -8.96
CA ARG A 245 17.40 -3.38 -9.10
C ARG A 245 17.72 -3.62 -10.57
N ARG A 246 18.53 -2.75 -11.17
CA ARG A 246 18.93 -2.80 -12.60
C ARG A 246 19.64 -4.08 -12.98
N GLU A 247 20.38 -4.66 -12.05
CA GLU A 247 21.23 -5.82 -12.30
C GLU A 247 20.58 -7.17 -11.94
N THR A 248 19.26 -7.19 -11.80
CA THR A 248 18.54 -8.44 -11.52
C THR A 248 18.61 -9.36 -12.73
N THR A 249 18.97 -10.62 -12.50
CA THR A 249 18.96 -11.70 -13.50
C THR A 249 18.36 -12.95 -12.88
N LEU A 250 17.85 -13.88 -13.70
CA LEU A 250 17.36 -15.17 -13.21
C LEU A 250 18.43 -15.94 -12.46
N GLU A 251 19.68 -15.88 -12.92
CA GLU A 251 20.81 -16.54 -12.26
C GLU A 251 21.03 -16.00 -10.84
N LYS A 252 20.97 -14.67 -10.66
CA LYS A 252 21.09 -14.05 -9.33
C LYS A 252 19.90 -14.42 -8.43
N LEU A 253 18.69 -14.43 -8.97
CA LEU A 253 17.50 -14.81 -8.22
C LEU A 253 17.54 -16.28 -7.79
N ASN A 254 17.88 -17.19 -8.67
CA ASN A 254 18.00 -18.62 -8.39
C ASN A 254 19.02 -18.97 -7.29
N ARG A 255 20.05 -18.14 -7.10
CA ARG A 255 21.05 -18.32 -6.03
C ARG A 255 20.56 -17.92 -4.65
N LEU A 256 19.44 -17.19 -4.54
CA LEU A 256 18.91 -16.76 -3.25
C LEU A 256 18.31 -17.97 -2.51
N PRO A 257 18.65 -18.15 -1.22
CA PRO A 257 18.04 -19.20 -0.43
C PRO A 257 16.54 -18.94 -0.24
N PRO A 258 15.70 -19.98 -0.25
CA PRO A 258 14.32 -19.84 0.14
C PRO A 258 14.21 -19.49 1.63
N VAL A 259 13.15 -18.81 2.02
CA VAL A 259 12.91 -18.42 3.43
C VAL A 259 12.56 -19.63 4.28
N TYR A 260 11.85 -20.57 3.71
CA TYR A 260 11.56 -21.87 4.33
C TYR A 260 12.30 -22.99 3.59
N PRO A 261 12.73 -24.05 4.29
CA PRO A 261 13.32 -25.22 3.62
C PRO A 261 12.42 -25.71 2.48
N ASP A 262 13.01 -25.94 1.31
CA ASP A 262 12.32 -26.38 0.09
C ASP A 262 11.20 -25.45 -0.43
N GLY A 263 11.14 -24.20 0.08
CA GLY A 263 10.14 -23.21 -0.30
C GLY A 263 10.41 -22.51 -1.64
N VAL A 264 9.41 -21.78 -2.10
CA VAL A 264 9.42 -20.99 -3.34
C VAL A 264 9.78 -19.53 -3.08
N CYS A 265 9.34 -18.97 -1.93
CA CYS A 265 9.52 -17.57 -1.58
C CYS A 265 10.95 -17.25 -1.15
N THR A 266 11.49 -16.18 -1.70
CA THR A 266 12.82 -15.66 -1.37
C THR A 266 12.78 -14.15 -1.17
N ALA A 267 13.86 -13.57 -0.66
CA ALA A 267 14.02 -12.11 -0.63
C ALA A 267 14.02 -11.44 -2.03
N GLY A 268 14.23 -12.22 -3.11
CA GLY A 268 14.27 -11.71 -4.47
C GLY A 268 12.93 -11.72 -5.19
N ASN A 269 11.97 -12.54 -4.74
CA ASN A 269 10.64 -12.66 -5.33
C ASN A 269 9.51 -12.25 -4.37
N SER A 270 9.86 -11.44 -3.37
CA SER A 270 8.98 -10.85 -2.37
C SER A 270 9.14 -9.34 -2.34
N SER A 271 8.08 -8.61 -1.97
CA SER A 271 8.16 -7.18 -1.73
C SER A 271 9.01 -6.84 -0.51
N THR A 272 9.48 -5.61 -0.44
CA THR A 272 10.30 -5.09 0.66
C THR A 272 9.50 -4.16 1.57
N GLU A 273 10.06 -3.87 2.73
CA GLU A 273 9.60 -2.83 3.65
C GLU A 273 10.03 -1.47 3.12
N ASN A 274 9.14 -0.48 3.16
CA ASN A 274 9.39 0.79 2.51
C ASN A 274 8.69 1.95 3.21
N ASP A 275 9.10 3.16 2.80
CA ASP A 275 8.56 4.44 3.24
C ASP A 275 7.96 5.17 2.04
N GLY A 276 6.79 5.79 2.23
CA GLY A 276 6.16 6.56 1.15
C GLY A 276 4.75 7.02 1.48
N ALA A 277 4.23 7.90 0.62
CA ALA A 277 2.87 8.42 0.68
C ALA A 277 2.32 8.66 -0.73
N GLY A 278 0.99 8.65 -0.86
CA GLY A 278 0.29 9.03 -2.07
C GLY A 278 -1.07 9.64 -1.73
N ALA A 279 -1.59 10.46 -2.64
CA ALA A 279 -2.91 11.06 -2.48
C ALA A 279 -3.58 11.28 -3.83
N VAL A 280 -4.90 11.20 -3.84
CA VAL A 280 -5.78 11.58 -4.94
C VAL A 280 -6.82 12.60 -4.47
N VAL A 281 -7.29 13.45 -5.38
CA VAL A 281 -8.41 14.35 -5.13
C VAL A 281 -9.65 13.78 -5.82
N LEU A 282 -10.68 13.58 -5.02
CA LEU A 282 -12.00 13.09 -5.43
C LEU A 282 -13.01 14.23 -5.37
N MET A 283 -13.91 14.28 -6.33
CA MET A 283 -15.06 15.19 -6.27
C MET A 283 -16.23 14.66 -7.10
N THR A 284 -17.40 15.30 -6.97
CA THR A 284 -18.50 15.03 -7.89
C THR A 284 -18.12 15.49 -9.30
N ARG A 285 -18.64 14.83 -10.34
CA ARG A 285 -18.49 15.28 -11.74
C ARG A 285 -19.02 16.73 -11.93
N ALA A 286 -20.10 17.07 -11.23
CA ALA A 286 -20.66 18.41 -11.25
C ALA A 286 -19.68 19.46 -10.69
N LYS A 287 -19.01 19.13 -9.58
CA LYS A 287 -18.01 20.01 -8.95
C LYS A 287 -16.78 20.18 -9.82
N ALA A 288 -16.30 19.11 -10.45
CA ALA A 288 -15.19 19.20 -11.42
C ALA A 288 -15.53 20.15 -12.58
N LYS A 289 -16.75 20.07 -13.10
CA LYS A 289 -17.23 20.97 -14.15
C LYS A 289 -17.33 22.44 -13.67
N GLU A 290 -17.84 22.65 -12.45
CA GLU A 290 -17.93 23.99 -11.83
C GLU A 290 -16.54 24.63 -11.69
N LEU A 291 -15.54 23.86 -11.27
CA LEU A 291 -14.17 24.32 -11.11
C LEU A 291 -13.37 24.35 -12.42
N GLY A 292 -13.93 23.88 -13.54
CA GLY A 292 -13.23 23.79 -14.81
C GLY A 292 -12.07 22.80 -14.83
N VAL A 293 -12.12 21.75 -13.98
CA VAL A 293 -11.06 20.74 -13.85
C VAL A 293 -11.42 19.51 -14.66
N GLU A 294 -10.51 19.07 -15.54
CA GLU A 294 -10.67 17.84 -16.30
C GLU A 294 -10.40 16.61 -15.42
N PRO A 295 -11.36 15.67 -15.32
CA PRO A 295 -11.14 14.42 -14.60
C PRO A 295 -10.03 13.56 -15.24
N MET A 296 -9.18 12.97 -14.42
CA MET A 296 -8.28 11.91 -14.86
C MET A 296 -9.06 10.64 -15.18
N ALA A 297 -10.07 10.31 -14.34
CA ALA A 297 -10.93 9.14 -14.51
C ALA A 297 -12.16 9.22 -13.60
N LEU A 298 -13.16 8.38 -13.89
CA LEU A 298 -14.30 8.06 -13.04
C LEU A 298 -13.92 6.89 -12.11
N PHE A 299 -14.24 7.00 -10.82
CA PHE A 299 -14.18 5.90 -9.86
C PHE A 299 -15.44 5.03 -10.04
N ARG A 300 -15.33 4.00 -10.87
CA ARG A 300 -16.48 3.23 -11.37
C ARG A 300 -17.10 2.33 -10.30
N SER A 301 -16.27 1.53 -9.64
CA SER A 301 -16.69 0.63 -8.58
C SER A 301 -15.52 0.26 -7.65
N CYS A 302 -15.86 -0.21 -6.46
CA CYS A 302 -14.91 -0.83 -5.56
C CYS A 302 -15.59 -1.91 -4.73
N ALA A 303 -14.81 -2.91 -4.33
CA ALA A 303 -15.28 -3.97 -3.45
C ALA A 303 -14.16 -4.50 -2.56
N VAL A 304 -14.55 -4.95 -1.37
CA VAL A 304 -13.67 -5.63 -0.43
C VAL A 304 -14.16 -7.07 -0.22
N ALA A 305 -13.23 -7.96 0.06
CA ALA A 305 -13.52 -9.35 0.37
C ALA A 305 -12.64 -9.84 1.52
N GLY A 306 -13.16 -10.82 2.25
CA GLY A 306 -12.41 -11.60 3.23
C GLY A 306 -12.26 -13.04 2.77
N ALA A 307 -11.18 -13.68 3.19
CA ALA A 307 -10.91 -15.11 2.99
C ALA A 307 -10.25 -15.70 4.25
N ASP A 308 -9.91 -16.97 4.22
CA ASP A 308 -9.14 -17.59 5.30
C ASP A 308 -7.80 -16.84 5.49
N PRO A 309 -7.53 -16.31 6.69
CA PRO A 309 -6.31 -15.53 6.93
C PRO A 309 -5.04 -16.36 6.78
N THR A 310 -5.11 -17.68 6.85
CA THR A 310 -3.96 -18.57 6.62
C THR A 310 -3.61 -18.76 5.15
N LEU A 311 -4.48 -18.33 4.24
CA LEU A 311 -4.29 -18.40 2.79
C LEU A 311 -4.19 -17.01 2.16
N THR A 312 -4.98 -16.06 2.60
CA THR A 312 -5.07 -14.64 2.19
C THR A 312 -5.35 -14.42 0.69
N TYR A 313 -4.55 -15.00 -0.23
CA TYR A 313 -4.62 -14.75 -1.67
C TYR A 313 -6.02 -14.92 -2.31
N PRO A 314 -6.92 -15.85 -1.89
CA PRO A 314 -8.25 -15.95 -2.50
C PRO A 314 -9.15 -14.72 -2.28
N ALA A 315 -8.79 -13.82 -1.35
CA ALA A 315 -9.55 -12.59 -1.13
C ALA A 315 -9.41 -11.59 -2.30
N VAL A 316 -8.30 -11.64 -3.05
CA VAL A 316 -8.05 -10.77 -4.20
C VAL A 316 -9.03 -11.06 -5.33
N PRO A 317 -9.08 -12.26 -5.95
CA PRO A 317 -10.03 -12.55 -7.01
C PRO A 317 -11.49 -12.41 -6.54
N ALA A 318 -11.78 -12.71 -5.26
CA ALA A 318 -13.12 -12.49 -4.72
C ALA A 318 -13.51 -11.01 -4.67
N SER A 319 -12.58 -10.11 -4.35
CA SER A 319 -12.82 -8.66 -4.39
C SER A 319 -12.95 -8.14 -5.82
N VAL A 320 -12.13 -8.64 -6.75
CA VAL A 320 -12.16 -8.30 -8.17
C VAL A 320 -13.50 -8.68 -8.80
N ASN A 321 -13.96 -9.92 -8.59
CA ASN A 321 -15.25 -10.37 -9.12
C ASN A 321 -16.41 -9.49 -8.64
N LYS A 322 -16.44 -9.14 -7.35
CA LYS A 322 -17.44 -8.21 -6.80
C LYS A 322 -17.35 -6.80 -7.41
N ALA A 323 -16.14 -6.30 -7.67
CA ALA A 323 -15.95 -4.98 -8.27
C ALA A 323 -16.39 -4.98 -9.74
N LEU A 324 -16.05 -6.02 -10.51
CA LEU A 324 -16.48 -6.23 -11.89
C LEU A 324 -18.02 -6.34 -12.00
N GLU A 325 -18.64 -7.16 -11.13
CA GLU A 325 -20.11 -7.28 -11.07
C GLU A 325 -20.78 -5.92 -10.85
N LYS A 326 -20.31 -5.12 -9.89
CA LYS A 326 -20.83 -3.76 -9.64
C LYS A 326 -20.63 -2.81 -10.82
N ALA A 327 -19.52 -2.97 -11.55
CA ALA A 327 -19.23 -2.18 -12.75
C ALA A 327 -20.03 -2.62 -13.98
N GLY A 328 -20.57 -3.84 -13.98
CA GLY A 328 -21.20 -4.48 -15.14
C GLY A 328 -20.17 -4.86 -16.22
N LEU A 329 -18.96 -5.27 -15.79
CA LEU A 329 -17.82 -5.59 -16.64
C LEU A 329 -17.31 -7.01 -16.40
N THR A 330 -16.55 -7.51 -17.37
CA THR A 330 -15.78 -8.75 -17.29
C THR A 330 -14.28 -8.44 -17.21
N ILE A 331 -13.47 -9.40 -16.80
CA ILE A 331 -12.01 -9.22 -16.71
C ILE A 331 -11.37 -8.98 -18.10
N ASP A 332 -11.94 -9.52 -19.16
CA ASP A 332 -11.45 -9.36 -20.53
C ASP A 332 -11.57 -7.92 -21.03
N GLU A 333 -12.56 -7.15 -20.52
CA GLU A 333 -12.77 -5.75 -20.86
C GLU A 333 -11.80 -4.80 -20.18
N ILE A 334 -11.02 -5.28 -19.21
CA ILE A 334 -10.01 -4.47 -18.51
C ILE A 334 -8.76 -4.34 -19.37
N ASP A 335 -8.35 -3.10 -19.62
CA ASP A 335 -7.18 -2.78 -20.44
C ASP A 335 -5.86 -2.86 -19.66
N LEU A 336 -5.86 -2.34 -18.40
CA LEU A 336 -4.71 -2.29 -17.53
C LEU A 336 -5.05 -2.78 -16.14
N ILE A 337 -4.12 -3.53 -15.54
CA ILE A 337 -4.30 -4.15 -14.22
C ILE A 337 -3.07 -3.87 -13.38
N GLU A 338 -3.28 -3.27 -12.22
CA GLU A 338 -2.28 -3.19 -11.16
C GLU A 338 -2.62 -4.21 -10.07
N ILE A 339 -1.79 -5.23 -9.94
CA ILE A 339 -1.82 -6.20 -8.84
C ILE A 339 -0.66 -5.86 -7.91
N GLN A 340 -0.94 -5.55 -6.65
CA GLN A 340 0.14 -5.40 -5.69
C GLN A 340 0.88 -6.72 -5.52
N GLU A 341 2.17 -6.71 -5.80
CA GLU A 341 3.05 -7.87 -5.69
C GLU A 341 3.62 -7.97 -4.26
N ALA A 342 2.81 -8.45 -3.30
CA ALA A 342 3.36 -8.79 -2.00
C ALA A 342 4.40 -9.92 -2.13
N PHE A 343 4.06 -10.92 -2.97
CA PHE A 343 4.92 -12.04 -3.37
C PHE A 343 4.64 -12.37 -4.84
N ALA A 344 5.66 -12.83 -5.57
CA ALA A 344 5.49 -13.28 -6.95
C ALA A 344 4.47 -14.41 -7.05
N VAL A 345 4.51 -15.34 -6.10
CA VAL A 345 3.55 -16.46 -5.98
C VAL A 345 2.11 -15.93 -5.87
N GLN A 346 1.87 -14.97 -4.99
CA GLN A 346 0.55 -14.39 -4.82
C GLN A 346 0.07 -13.71 -6.09
N ALA A 347 0.90 -12.89 -6.73
CA ALA A 347 0.51 -12.18 -7.94
C ALA A 347 0.19 -13.13 -9.12
N LEU A 348 0.96 -14.23 -9.24
CA LEU A 348 0.69 -15.29 -10.22
C LEU A 348 -0.62 -16.03 -9.91
N ALA A 349 -0.83 -16.44 -8.66
CA ALA A 349 -2.06 -17.10 -8.22
C ALA A 349 -3.28 -16.21 -8.49
N ASP A 350 -3.21 -14.93 -8.10
CA ASP A 350 -4.29 -13.98 -8.32
C ASP A 350 -4.59 -13.81 -9.81
N ALA A 351 -3.57 -13.63 -10.66
CA ALA A 351 -3.76 -13.48 -12.11
C ALA A 351 -4.43 -14.71 -12.76
N ARG A 352 -3.99 -15.91 -12.36
CA ARG A 352 -4.59 -17.18 -12.83
C ARG A 352 -6.03 -17.35 -12.35
N MET A 353 -6.29 -17.09 -11.06
CA MET A 353 -7.64 -17.21 -10.49
C MET A 353 -8.63 -16.17 -11.04
N MET A 354 -8.14 -15.00 -11.46
CA MET A 354 -8.95 -14.01 -12.18
C MET A 354 -9.21 -14.39 -13.63
N GLY A 355 -8.61 -15.47 -14.15
CA GLY A 355 -8.80 -15.93 -15.52
C GLY A 355 -8.03 -15.11 -16.57
N ILE A 356 -7.01 -14.33 -16.16
CA ILE A 356 -6.20 -13.56 -17.10
C ILE A 356 -5.27 -14.51 -17.84
N ARG A 357 -5.26 -14.45 -19.17
CA ARG A 357 -4.40 -15.29 -20.00
C ARG A 357 -2.94 -14.93 -19.83
N GLU A 358 -2.06 -15.93 -19.72
CA GLU A 358 -0.63 -15.69 -19.49
C GLU A 358 0.03 -14.85 -20.59
N GLU A 359 -0.44 -14.97 -21.84
CA GLU A 359 0.03 -14.17 -22.99
C GLU A 359 -0.28 -12.66 -22.85
N ASP A 360 -1.22 -12.30 -21.98
CA ASP A 360 -1.61 -10.91 -21.72
C ASP A 360 -0.91 -10.33 -20.48
N PHE A 361 -0.24 -11.13 -19.67
CA PHE A 361 0.43 -10.67 -18.44
C PHE A 361 1.38 -9.50 -18.70
N ASP A 362 2.20 -9.59 -19.74
CA ASP A 362 3.16 -8.54 -20.06
C ASP A 362 2.53 -7.26 -20.60
N LYS A 363 1.39 -7.36 -21.22
CA LYS A 363 0.69 -6.24 -21.86
C LYS A 363 -0.22 -5.49 -20.88
N LYS A 364 -0.87 -6.22 -19.97
CA LYS A 364 -1.92 -5.70 -19.10
C LYS A 364 -1.49 -5.55 -17.64
N ILE A 365 -0.68 -6.47 -17.08
CA ILE A 365 -0.40 -6.52 -15.65
C ILE A 365 0.90 -5.83 -15.30
N ASN A 366 0.85 -4.90 -14.32
CA ASN A 366 2.01 -4.26 -13.72
C ASN A 366 3.03 -3.79 -14.76
N VAL A 367 2.54 -3.06 -15.74
CA VAL A 367 3.32 -2.70 -16.94
C VAL A 367 4.49 -1.75 -16.66
N ASN A 368 4.53 -1.18 -15.45
CA ASN A 368 5.61 -0.33 -14.96
C ASN A 368 6.32 -0.92 -13.71
N GLY A 369 6.19 -2.24 -13.48
CA GLY A 369 6.60 -2.88 -12.22
C GLY A 369 5.60 -2.65 -11.11
N SER A 370 5.76 -3.33 -9.97
CA SER A 370 4.89 -3.20 -8.80
C SER A 370 5.64 -3.52 -7.50
N GLY A 371 4.99 -4.13 -6.50
CA GLY A 371 5.51 -4.27 -5.14
C GLY A 371 6.89 -4.90 -4.99
N ILE A 372 7.23 -5.90 -5.79
CA ILE A 372 8.55 -6.56 -5.72
C ILE A 372 9.66 -5.59 -6.13
N SER A 373 9.45 -4.85 -7.20
CA SER A 373 10.46 -3.94 -7.73
C SER A 373 10.40 -2.55 -7.10
N LEU A 374 9.20 -1.98 -6.96
CA LEU A 374 9.01 -0.61 -6.48
C LEU A 374 8.94 -0.51 -4.95
N GLY A 375 8.64 -1.62 -4.26
CA GLY A 375 8.49 -1.64 -2.81
C GLY A 375 7.05 -1.54 -2.32
N HIS A 376 6.86 -1.64 -0.98
CA HIS A 376 5.55 -1.78 -0.36
C HIS A 376 5.43 -0.98 0.95
N PRO A 377 5.30 0.36 0.89
CA PRO A 377 4.89 1.16 2.05
C PRO A 377 3.41 0.87 2.34
N ILE A 378 3.13 -0.03 3.27
CA ILE A 378 1.89 -0.81 3.42
C ILE A 378 0.62 0.06 3.34
N GLY A 379 0.48 1.06 4.21
CA GLY A 379 -0.70 1.93 4.23
C GLY A 379 -0.85 2.87 3.04
N ALA A 380 0.26 3.11 2.30
CA ALA A 380 0.28 3.98 1.13
C ALA A 380 0.11 3.22 -0.20
N THR A 381 0.42 1.92 -0.22
CA THR A 381 0.61 1.18 -1.48
C THR A 381 -0.60 1.25 -2.40
N GLY A 382 -1.82 1.03 -1.88
CA GLY A 382 -3.02 1.04 -2.70
C GLY A 382 -3.19 2.34 -3.47
N VAL A 383 -3.12 3.49 -2.81
CA VAL A 383 -3.24 4.77 -3.52
C VAL A 383 -2.06 5.05 -4.45
N MET A 384 -0.84 4.62 -4.10
CA MET A 384 0.32 4.82 -4.98
C MET A 384 0.19 4.01 -6.28
N ARG A 385 -0.33 2.77 -6.22
CA ARG A 385 -0.62 1.96 -7.41
C ARG A 385 -1.75 2.54 -8.23
N LEU A 386 -2.81 3.04 -7.57
CA LEU A 386 -3.87 3.76 -8.25
C LEU A 386 -3.34 4.98 -9.02
N VAL A 387 -2.44 5.76 -8.42
CA VAL A 387 -1.79 6.90 -9.09
C VAL A 387 -1.02 6.43 -10.33
N THR A 388 -0.22 5.38 -10.22
CA THR A 388 0.52 4.83 -11.36
C THR A 388 -0.44 4.33 -12.46
N LEU A 389 -1.52 3.65 -12.07
CA LEU A 389 -2.56 3.19 -13.01
C LEU A 389 -3.22 4.36 -13.76
N LEU A 390 -3.61 5.43 -13.06
CA LEU A 390 -4.24 6.61 -13.65
C LEU A 390 -3.33 7.28 -14.70
N HIS A 391 -2.05 7.45 -14.39
CA HIS A 391 -1.09 8.05 -15.31
C HIS A 391 -0.82 7.14 -16.52
N GLU A 392 -0.73 5.81 -16.34
CA GLU A 392 -0.54 4.88 -17.44
C GLU A 392 -1.78 4.74 -18.33
N MET A 393 -2.98 4.74 -17.74
CA MET A 393 -4.24 4.78 -18.51
C MET A 393 -4.30 6.03 -19.40
N LYS A 394 -3.92 7.20 -18.86
CA LYS A 394 -3.83 8.44 -19.65
C LYS A 394 -2.84 8.31 -20.79
N ARG A 395 -1.66 7.75 -20.53
CA ARG A 395 -0.57 7.61 -21.50
C ARG A 395 -0.93 6.67 -22.65
N ARG A 396 -1.66 5.60 -22.36
CA ARG A 396 -2.08 4.59 -23.36
C ARG A 396 -3.41 4.86 -24.01
N GLY A 397 -4.20 5.79 -23.48
CA GLY A 397 -5.60 5.97 -23.90
C GLY A 397 -6.50 4.80 -23.49
N SER A 398 -6.13 4.07 -22.44
CA SER A 398 -6.89 2.94 -21.91
C SER A 398 -8.20 3.43 -21.30
N ARG A 399 -9.29 2.66 -21.50
CA ARG A 399 -10.59 2.99 -20.96
C ARG A 399 -10.80 2.44 -19.55
N TYR A 400 -10.55 1.16 -19.34
CA TYR A 400 -10.79 0.51 -18.07
C TYR A 400 -9.48 0.08 -17.39
N GLY A 401 -9.33 0.45 -16.15
CA GLY A 401 -8.25 0.02 -15.27
C GLY A 401 -8.77 -0.69 -14.04
N LEU A 402 -8.04 -1.71 -13.60
CA LEU A 402 -8.26 -2.44 -12.36
C LEU A 402 -7.06 -2.27 -11.45
N GLU A 403 -7.28 -1.86 -10.22
CA GLU A 403 -6.30 -2.01 -9.15
C GLU A 403 -6.79 -3.00 -8.11
N THR A 404 -5.90 -3.88 -7.65
CA THR A 404 -6.21 -4.84 -6.61
C THR A 404 -5.02 -5.14 -5.71
N ILE A 405 -5.30 -5.35 -4.44
CA ILE A 405 -4.29 -5.59 -3.42
C ILE A 405 -4.79 -6.56 -2.35
N CYS A 406 -3.95 -7.52 -1.95
CA CYS A 406 -4.19 -8.36 -0.79
C CYS A 406 -3.86 -7.64 0.51
N GLY A 407 -4.45 -8.08 1.62
CA GLY A 407 -4.15 -7.57 2.95
C GLY A 407 -3.97 -8.68 3.97
N GLY A 408 -2.96 -8.55 4.84
CA GLY A 408 -2.75 -9.50 5.94
C GLY A 408 -4.03 -9.68 6.77
N GLY A 409 -4.30 -10.92 7.20
CA GLY A 409 -5.54 -11.30 7.87
C GLY A 409 -6.64 -11.77 6.92
N GLY A 410 -6.30 -12.16 5.69
CA GLY A 410 -7.27 -12.69 4.72
C GLY A 410 -8.10 -11.63 4.03
N LEU A 411 -7.53 -10.48 3.70
CA LEU A 411 -8.23 -9.35 3.11
C LEU A 411 -7.88 -9.18 1.62
N GLY A 412 -8.81 -8.63 0.86
CA GLY A 412 -8.61 -8.20 -0.52
C GLY A 412 -9.50 -6.99 -0.83
N ILE A 413 -9.00 -6.09 -1.66
CA ILE A 413 -9.74 -4.95 -2.19
C ILE A 413 -9.46 -4.80 -3.68
N ALA A 414 -10.45 -4.36 -4.44
CA ALA A 414 -10.31 -4.07 -5.86
C ALA A 414 -11.13 -2.83 -6.24
N ALA A 415 -10.60 -2.00 -7.11
CA ALA A 415 -11.28 -0.85 -7.69
C ALA A 415 -11.22 -0.89 -9.21
N ILE A 416 -12.33 -0.52 -9.85
CA ILE A 416 -12.43 -0.32 -11.30
C ILE A 416 -12.49 1.17 -11.59
N ILE A 417 -11.62 1.61 -12.48
CA ILE A 417 -11.46 2.98 -12.90
C ILE A 417 -11.84 3.07 -14.39
N GLU A 418 -12.62 4.09 -14.78
CA GLU A 418 -13.03 4.32 -16.17
C GLU A 418 -12.56 5.70 -16.63
N ARG A 419 -11.92 5.75 -17.79
CA ARG A 419 -11.45 7.00 -18.41
C ARG A 419 -12.23 7.37 -19.66
#